data_50600430df21828974f2848e1b510008
#
_entry.id   50600430df21828974f2848e1b510008
#
_cell.length_a   1.000
_cell.length_b   1.000
_cell.length_c   1.000
_cell.angle_alpha   90.00
_cell.angle_beta   90.00
_cell.angle_gamma   90.00
#
_symmetry.space_group_name_H-M   'P 1'
#
loop_
_entity.id
_entity.type
_entity.pdbx_description
1 polymer ?
#
loop_
_entity_poly.entity_id
_entity_poly.type
_entity_poly.pdbx_seq_one_letter_code
_entity_poly.pdbx_strand_id
1 'polypeptide(L)'
;MRRTIEEELALNGHSFFQTVGDSMEPLLHNRESTVVIEAKRAPLKRYDVALYRRPATGAYVLHRVVKVLDDAYLICGDNRIWRETVPNEWVIGVMTGYYEKEQDKYISCESAPYQSY
;
A
#
# COMPACT_ATOMS: atom_id res chain seq x y z
N MET A 1 -3.65 18.47 16.63
CA MET A 1 -4.00 17.04 16.84
C MET A 1 -3.64 16.24 15.59
N ARG A 2 -2.95 15.14 15.78
CA ARG A 2 -2.59 14.24 14.67
C ARG A 2 -3.80 13.44 14.22
N ARG A 3 -4.04 13.41 12.90
CA ARG A 3 -5.05 12.55 12.32
C ARG A 3 -4.47 11.16 12.08
N THR A 4 -5.32 10.14 12.17
CA THR A 4 -4.96 8.81 11.70
C THR A 4 -4.99 8.79 10.17
N ILE A 5 -4.40 7.75 9.58
CA ILE A 5 -4.45 7.58 8.12
C ILE A 5 -5.90 7.45 7.66
N GLU A 6 -6.73 6.69 8.40
CA GLU A 6 -8.15 6.55 8.07
C GLU A 6 -8.89 7.88 8.08
N GLU A 7 -8.59 8.75 9.06
CA GLU A 7 -9.20 10.07 9.13
C GLU A 7 -8.79 10.94 7.95
N GLU A 8 -7.51 10.90 7.57
CA GLU A 8 -7.03 11.64 6.40
C GLU A 8 -7.68 11.14 5.11
N LEU A 9 -7.80 9.83 4.95
CA LEU A 9 -8.46 9.25 3.78
C LEU A 9 -9.93 9.64 3.71
N ALA A 10 -10.61 9.67 4.86
CA ALA A 10 -12.01 10.07 4.91
C ALA A 10 -12.21 11.55 4.57
N LEU A 11 -11.28 12.41 5.00
CA LEU A 11 -11.38 13.86 4.76
C LEU A 11 -10.91 14.26 3.37
N ASN A 12 -9.79 13.74 2.93
CA ASN A 12 -9.10 14.22 1.72
C ASN A 12 -9.11 13.22 0.58
N GLY A 13 -9.48 11.98 0.83
CA GLY A 13 -9.46 10.91 -0.17
C GLY A 13 -8.07 10.33 -0.41
N HIS A 14 -7.03 10.92 0.16
CA HIS A 14 -5.66 10.45 0.01
C HIS A 14 -4.82 10.77 1.25
N SER A 15 -3.69 10.09 1.38
CA SER A 15 -2.71 10.32 2.44
C SER A 15 -1.32 10.00 1.92
N PHE A 16 -0.30 10.51 2.61
CA PHE A 16 1.11 10.31 2.28
C PHE A 16 1.83 9.81 3.53
N PHE A 17 2.74 8.86 3.37
CA PHE A 17 3.62 8.47 4.47
C PHE A 17 4.90 7.84 3.94
N GLN A 18 5.95 7.90 4.77
CA GLN A 18 7.23 7.28 4.47
C GLN A 18 7.20 5.82 4.89
N THR A 19 7.72 4.94 4.03
CA THR A 19 7.77 3.51 4.36
C THR A 19 8.83 3.22 5.42
N VAL A 20 8.54 2.25 6.28
CA VAL A 20 9.46 1.73 7.27
C VAL A 20 9.56 0.22 7.10
N GLY A 21 10.80 -0.31 7.09
CA GLY A 21 11.04 -1.71 6.87
C GLY A 21 11.40 -2.02 5.42
N ASP A 22 11.67 -3.29 5.14
CA ASP A 22 12.20 -3.74 3.86
C ASP A 22 11.26 -4.69 3.10
N SER A 23 10.03 -4.88 3.58
CA SER A 23 9.11 -5.88 3.00
C SER A 23 8.73 -5.59 1.55
N MET A 24 8.88 -4.35 1.09
CA MET A 24 8.57 -3.94 -0.29
C MET A 24 9.81 -3.58 -1.09
N GLU A 25 11.01 -3.92 -0.60
CA GLU A 25 12.20 -3.83 -1.42
C GLU A 25 12.10 -4.82 -2.61
N PRO A 26 12.63 -4.52 -3.76
CA PRO A 26 13.38 -3.33 -4.12
C PRO A 26 12.52 -2.17 -4.63
N LEU A 27 11.19 -2.30 -4.70
CA LEU A 27 10.32 -1.24 -5.20
C LEU A 27 10.34 -0.02 -4.27
N LEU A 28 10.11 -0.24 -2.98
CA LEU A 28 10.07 0.81 -1.98
C LEU A 28 11.24 0.63 -1.01
N HIS A 29 11.94 1.73 -0.73
CA HIS A 29 13.15 1.73 0.10
C HIS A 29 12.85 2.24 1.49
N ASN A 30 13.33 1.51 2.51
CA ASN A 30 13.13 1.85 3.91
C ASN A 30 13.49 3.31 4.19
N ARG A 31 12.51 4.08 4.69
CA ARG A 31 12.63 5.50 5.07
C ARG A 31 13.03 6.44 3.92
N GLU A 32 13.09 5.96 2.69
CA GLU A 32 13.48 6.76 1.54
C GLU A 32 12.34 6.96 0.55
N SER A 33 11.35 6.09 0.58
CA SER A 33 10.20 6.21 -0.31
C SER A 33 9.02 6.82 0.43
N THR A 34 8.36 7.80 -0.19
CA THR A 34 7.10 8.35 0.29
C THR A 34 5.99 7.83 -0.59
N VAL A 35 5.05 7.10 0.00
CA VAL A 35 3.95 6.51 -0.75
C VAL A 35 2.73 7.40 -0.71
N VAL A 36 1.99 7.38 -1.82
CA VAL A 36 0.71 8.05 -1.96
C VAL A 36 -0.38 6.99 -1.91
N ILE A 37 -1.29 7.13 -0.95
CA ILE A 37 -2.41 6.20 -0.75
C ILE A 37 -3.71 6.92 -1.04
N GLU A 38 -4.58 6.28 -1.81
CA GLU A 38 -5.96 6.73 -1.96
C GLU A 38 -6.89 5.81 -1.20
N ALA A 39 -8.01 6.38 -0.73
CA ALA A 39 -9.05 5.61 -0.06
C ALA A 39 -9.57 4.52 -1.00
N LYS A 40 -9.83 3.34 -0.44
CA LYS A 40 -10.41 2.25 -1.19
C LYS A 40 -11.85 2.60 -1.58
N ARG A 41 -12.12 2.67 -2.87
CA ARG A 41 -13.45 3.00 -3.42
C ARG A 41 -14.04 1.87 -4.24
N ALA A 42 -13.24 0.87 -4.58
CA ALA A 42 -13.62 -0.27 -5.39
C ALA A 42 -12.81 -1.48 -4.95
N PRO A 43 -13.20 -2.70 -5.31
CA PRO A 43 -12.37 -3.87 -5.05
C PRO A 43 -10.98 -3.70 -5.67
N LEU A 44 -9.97 -4.18 -4.95
CA LEU A 44 -8.61 -4.14 -5.45
C LEU A 44 -8.39 -5.23 -6.50
N LYS A 45 -7.39 -5.03 -7.34
CA LYS A 45 -6.99 -5.96 -8.38
C LYS A 45 -5.69 -6.67 -7.99
N ARG A 46 -5.43 -7.80 -8.64
CA ARG A 46 -4.14 -8.47 -8.53
C ARG A 46 -3.03 -7.47 -8.86
N TYR A 47 -1.97 -7.49 -8.08
CA TYR A 47 -0.78 -6.65 -8.14
C TYR A 47 -0.95 -5.23 -7.58
N ASP A 48 -2.15 -4.82 -7.16
CA ASP A 48 -2.30 -3.59 -6.38
C ASP A 48 -1.52 -3.72 -5.07
N VAL A 49 -0.98 -2.60 -4.58
CA VAL A 49 -0.35 -2.54 -3.27
C VAL A 49 -1.39 -2.01 -2.29
N ALA A 50 -1.82 -2.86 -1.39
CA ALA A 50 -2.88 -2.55 -0.44
C ALA A 50 -2.32 -2.02 0.86
N LEU A 51 -2.98 -0.99 1.40
CA LEU A 51 -2.77 -0.58 2.79
C LEU A 51 -3.91 -1.16 3.62
N TYR A 52 -3.56 -1.95 4.63
CA TYR A 52 -4.56 -2.53 5.53
C TYR A 52 -4.09 -2.44 6.97
N ARG A 53 -5.04 -2.56 7.87
CA ARG A 53 -4.78 -2.52 9.30
C ARG A 53 -5.19 -3.84 9.93
N ARG A 54 -4.27 -4.46 10.68
CA ARG A 54 -4.56 -5.69 11.42
C ARG A 54 -5.33 -5.34 12.69
N PRO A 55 -6.57 -5.82 12.86
CA PRO A 55 -7.37 -5.45 14.04
C PRO A 55 -6.75 -5.89 15.36
N ALA A 56 -6.09 -7.05 15.37
CA ALA A 56 -5.53 -7.61 16.60
C ALA A 56 -4.42 -6.75 17.20
N THR A 57 -3.60 -6.11 16.36
CA THR A 57 -2.44 -5.32 16.80
C THR A 57 -2.58 -3.84 16.52
N GLY A 58 -3.48 -3.46 15.63
CA GLY A 58 -3.60 -2.09 15.12
C GLY A 58 -2.51 -1.71 14.13
N ALA A 59 -1.67 -2.65 13.72
CA ALA A 59 -0.56 -2.37 12.82
C ALA A 59 -1.04 -2.09 11.40
N TYR A 60 -0.46 -1.06 10.79
CA TYR A 60 -0.66 -0.77 9.36
C TYR A 60 0.35 -1.55 8.54
N VAL A 61 -0.11 -2.15 7.46
CA VAL A 61 0.73 -2.96 6.58
C VAL A 61 0.50 -2.53 5.14
N LEU A 62 1.58 -2.40 4.37
CA LEU A 62 1.53 -2.06 2.95
C LEU A 62 2.21 -3.20 2.18
N HIS A 63 1.41 -4.07 1.57
CA HIS A 63 1.90 -5.22 0.81
C HIS A 63 1.09 -5.43 -0.46
N ARG A 64 1.60 -6.28 -1.34
CA ARG A 64 1.03 -6.49 -2.68
C ARG A 64 -0.03 -7.58 -2.71
N VAL A 65 -1.14 -7.31 -3.40
CA VAL A 65 -2.19 -8.29 -3.68
C VAL A 65 -1.65 -9.27 -4.73
N VAL A 66 -1.54 -10.55 -4.36
CA VAL A 66 -1.07 -11.58 -5.29
C VAL A 66 -2.23 -12.41 -5.85
N LYS A 67 -3.37 -12.43 -5.17
CA LYS A 67 -4.57 -13.10 -5.66
C LYS A 67 -5.82 -12.46 -5.04
N VAL A 68 -6.84 -12.25 -5.84
CA VAL A 68 -8.14 -11.76 -5.39
C VAL A 68 -9.03 -12.96 -5.09
N LEU A 69 -9.59 -12.99 -3.89
CA LEU A 69 -10.53 -14.01 -3.43
C LEU A 69 -11.94 -13.40 -3.37
N ASP A 70 -12.96 -14.19 -3.03
CA ASP A 70 -14.35 -13.71 -3.04
C ASP A 70 -14.59 -12.52 -2.10
N ASP A 71 -14.11 -12.60 -0.88
CA ASP A 71 -14.31 -11.55 0.14
C ASP A 71 -13.00 -11.19 0.86
N ALA A 72 -11.87 -11.54 0.26
CA ALA A 72 -10.55 -11.33 0.85
C ALA A 72 -9.48 -11.21 -0.24
N TYR A 73 -8.26 -10.95 0.18
CA TYR A 73 -7.09 -10.88 -0.70
C TYR A 73 -5.98 -11.73 -0.13
N LEU A 74 -5.27 -12.42 -1.02
CA LEU A 74 -4.01 -13.07 -0.65
C LEU A 74 -2.92 -12.05 -0.89
N ILE A 75 -2.20 -11.66 0.14
CA ILE A 75 -1.28 -10.53 0.11
C ILE A 75 0.11 -10.95 0.58
N CYS A 76 1.14 -10.42 -0.07
CA CYS A 76 2.53 -10.71 0.23
C CYS A 76 3.40 -9.48 0.02
N GLY A 77 4.36 -9.22 0.92
CA GLY A 77 5.37 -8.20 0.70
C GLY A 77 6.29 -8.61 -0.45
N ASP A 78 6.71 -7.66 -1.29
CA ASP A 78 7.59 -7.93 -2.45
C ASP A 78 8.90 -8.60 -2.03
N ASN A 79 9.36 -8.35 -0.81
CA ASN A 79 10.58 -8.93 -0.24
C ASN A 79 10.27 -10.00 0.81
N ARG A 80 9.18 -10.73 0.62
CA ARG A 80 8.75 -11.79 1.54
C ARG A 80 8.29 -13.00 0.74
N ILE A 81 8.30 -14.17 1.38
CA ILE A 81 7.91 -15.43 0.73
C ILE A 81 6.58 -16.00 1.27
N TRP A 82 6.17 -15.59 2.47
CA TRP A 82 4.88 -16.03 3.01
C TRP A 82 3.76 -15.05 2.66
N ARG A 83 2.55 -15.60 2.61
CA ARG A 83 1.37 -14.85 2.22
C ARG A 83 0.38 -14.78 3.36
N GLU A 84 -0.41 -13.72 3.38
CA GLU A 84 -1.43 -13.51 4.39
C GLU A 84 -2.79 -13.38 3.70
N THR A 85 -3.82 -14.05 4.24
CA THR A 85 -5.19 -13.85 3.78
C THR A 85 -5.76 -12.66 4.54
N VAL A 86 -6.07 -11.60 3.80
CA VAL A 86 -6.54 -10.32 4.37
C VAL A 86 -7.99 -10.12 4.01
N PRO A 87 -8.91 -10.13 5.00
CA PRO A 87 -10.30 -9.83 4.73
C PRO A 87 -10.47 -8.46 4.09
N ASN A 88 -11.47 -8.34 3.22
CA ASN A 88 -11.73 -7.11 2.51
C ASN A 88 -11.92 -5.90 3.44
N GLU A 89 -12.55 -6.10 4.58
CA GLU A 89 -12.82 -5.03 5.55
C GLU A 89 -11.58 -4.50 6.26
N TRP A 90 -10.44 -5.20 6.20
CA TRP A 90 -9.19 -4.69 6.75
C TRP A 90 -8.53 -3.66 5.84
N VAL A 91 -8.85 -3.67 4.54
CA VAL A 91 -8.20 -2.82 3.54
C VAL A 91 -8.78 -1.42 3.62
N ILE A 92 -7.91 -0.43 3.83
CA ILE A 92 -8.31 0.97 3.98
C ILE A 92 -7.90 1.83 2.80
N GLY A 93 -6.94 1.38 2.01
CA GLY A 93 -6.49 2.17 0.88
C GLY A 93 -5.63 1.37 -0.09
N VAL A 94 -5.25 2.03 -1.17
CA VAL A 94 -4.42 1.44 -2.23
C VAL A 94 -3.35 2.46 -2.63
N MET A 95 -2.13 1.98 -2.87
CA MET A 95 -1.05 2.83 -3.34
C MET A 95 -1.30 3.22 -4.80
N THR A 96 -1.26 4.52 -5.08
CA THR A 96 -1.42 5.05 -6.44
C THR A 96 -0.10 5.54 -7.02
N GLY A 97 0.91 5.71 -6.20
CA GLY A 97 2.23 6.13 -6.64
C GLY A 97 3.17 6.33 -5.46
N TYR A 98 4.37 6.75 -5.75
CA TYR A 98 5.37 7.00 -4.71
C TYR A 98 6.43 7.98 -5.20
N TYR A 99 7.15 8.59 -4.24
CA TYR A 99 8.30 9.46 -4.48
C TYR A 99 9.55 8.80 -3.92
N GLU A 100 10.63 8.87 -4.69
CA GLU A 100 11.95 8.49 -4.21
C GLU A 100 12.65 9.73 -3.64
N LYS A 101 13.26 9.58 -2.47
CA LYS A 101 13.87 10.70 -1.74
C LYS A 101 14.89 11.48 -2.56
N GLU A 102 15.78 10.76 -3.27
CA GLU A 102 16.87 11.38 -4.02
C GLU A 102 16.42 11.99 -5.34
N GLN A 103 15.33 11.51 -5.90
CA GLN A 103 14.88 11.92 -7.23
C GLN A 103 13.79 12.99 -7.17
N ASP A 104 13.13 13.14 -6.04
CA ASP A 104 11.99 14.04 -5.85
C ASP A 104 11.01 13.94 -7.03
N LYS A 105 10.85 12.73 -7.55
CA LYS A 105 10.05 12.44 -8.72
C LYS A 105 8.92 11.49 -8.37
N TYR A 106 7.71 11.85 -8.76
CA TYR A 106 6.54 11.00 -8.59
C TYR A 106 6.51 9.89 -9.62
N ILE A 107 6.32 8.65 -9.16
CA ILE A 107 6.16 7.48 -10.02
C ILE A 107 4.76 6.94 -9.80
N SER A 108 3.91 7.04 -10.83
CA SER A 108 2.54 6.53 -10.78
C SER A 108 2.53 5.01 -10.94
N CYS A 109 1.64 4.34 -10.23
CA CYS A 109 1.42 2.91 -10.38
C CYS A 109 0.85 2.56 -11.76
N GLU A 110 0.39 3.54 -12.53
CA GLU A 110 -0.07 3.34 -13.91
C GLU A 110 1.02 3.63 -14.94
N SER A 111 2.19 4.10 -14.51
CA SER A 111 3.29 4.43 -15.43
C SER A 111 3.93 3.18 -16.03
N ALA A 112 4.49 3.32 -17.24
CA ALA A 112 5.19 2.22 -17.90
C ALA A 112 6.38 1.70 -17.08
N PRO A 113 7.22 2.53 -16.45
CA PRO A 113 8.28 2.04 -15.57
C PRO A 113 7.78 1.18 -14.42
N TYR A 114 6.66 1.52 -13.81
CA TYR A 114 6.07 0.73 -12.74
C TYR A 114 5.51 -0.59 -13.27
N GLN A 115 4.76 -0.54 -14.37
CA GLN A 115 4.10 -1.73 -14.93
C GLN A 115 5.09 -2.78 -15.42
N SER A 116 6.30 -2.37 -15.79
CA SER A 116 7.35 -3.30 -16.21
C SER A 116 8.21 -3.83 -15.05
N TYR A 117 7.94 -3.38 -13.85
CA TYR A 117 8.59 -3.88 -12.63
C TYR A 117 8.13 -5.33 -12.27
#